data_202c3b43884154bfe9b2081f2f2198be
#
_entry.id   202c3b43884154bfe9b2081f2f2198be
#
_cell.length_a   1.000
_cell.length_b   1.000
_cell.length_c   1.000
_cell.angle_alpha   90.00
_cell.angle_beta   90.00
_cell.angle_gamma   90.00
#
_symmetry.space_group_name_H-M   'P 1'
#
loop_
_entity.id
_entity.type
_entity.pdbx_description
1 polymer ?
#
loop_
_entity_poly.entity_id
_entity_poly.type
_entity_poly.pdbx_seq_one_letter_code
_entity_poly.pdbx_strand_id
1 'polypeptide(L)'
;PRDATKGWVHAEYSLMPASTDSRFRRERNGAKGRTQEIERLIARSLRAAVDLEALGPIALNIDCDVLNADGGTRCASITAAGIALRLAIKRLISQGICLPLDKREEGSDGQVELTKEEAMIHENSVMPHDVAAISVGLLEGEVYADLDYDLDSNADVDMNIVMTSDEKFVEVQGTGEEATYSSDELNALISSGKTAMKQLFAIQKNVLSE
;
A
#
# COMPACT_ATOMS: atom_id res chain seq x y z
N PRO A 1 -0.86 12.54 19.30
CA PRO A 1 -0.70 13.52 20.38
C PRO A 1 -1.20 14.88 19.92
N ARG A 2 -1.76 15.70 20.83
CA ARG A 2 -2.27 17.04 20.49
C ARG A 2 -1.18 18.00 20.00
N ASP A 3 0.08 17.68 20.26
CA ASP A 3 1.26 18.48 19.88
C ASP A 3 2.09 17.77 18.77
N ALA A 4 1.45 16.95 17.94
CA ALA A 4 2.14 16.28 16.84
C ALA A 4 2.57 17.31 15.78
N THR A 5 3.85 17.33 15.46
CA THR A 5 4.42 18.18 14.40
C THR A 5 4.44 17.48 13.04
N LYS A 6 4.34 16.14 13.04
CA LYS A 6 4.37 15.28 11.85
C LYS A 6 3.11 14.45 11.73
N GLY A 7 2.82 14.03 10.51
CA GLY A 7 1.68 13.22 10.16
C GLY A 7 1.78 11.75 10.58
N TRP A 8 0.69 11.05 10.37
CA TRP A 8 0.61 9.62 10.59
C TRP A 8 -0.31 8.95 9.58
N VAL A 9 0.04 7.76 9.12
CA VAL A 9 -0.79 6.93 8.27
C VAL A 9 -1.05 5.60 8.99
N HIS A 10 -2.31 5.27 9.14
CA HIS A 10 -2.82 4.03 9.72
C HIS A 10 -3.65 3.29 8.67
N ALA A 11 -3.77 1.98 8.79
CA ALA A 11 -4.61 1.17 7.93
C ALA A 11 -5.37 0.12 8.74
N GLU A 12 -6.61 -0.13 8.34
CA GLU A 12 -7.44 -1.23 8.75
C GLU A 12 -7.69 -2.17 7.57
N TYR A 13 -7.92 -3.44 7.84
CA TYR A 13 -8.16 -4.45 6.82
C TYR A 13 -9.30 -5.36 7.23
N SER A 14 -10.21 -5.63 6.32
CA SER A 14 -11.34 -6.52 6.57
C SER A 14 -11.75 -7.31 5.34
N LEU A 15 -11.99 -8.61 5.53
CA LEU A 15 -12.72 -9.41 4.57
C LEU A 15 -14.23 -9.21 4.76
N MET A 16 -14.94 -8.79 3.72
CA MET A 16 -16.40 -8.72 3.75
C MET A 16 -16.98 -10.13 3.87
N PRO A 17 -18.13 -10.31 4.56
CA PRO A 17 -18.71 -11.64 4.79
C PRO A 17 -18.97 -12.47 3.54
N ALA A 18 -19.19 -11.83 2.40
CA ALA A 18 -19.48 -12.48 1.12
C ALA A 18 -18.28 -12.41 0.15
N SER A 19 -17.08 -12.07 0.62
CA SER A 19 -15.88 -11.94 -0.21
C SER A 19 -15.22 -13.28 -0.55
N THR A 20 -15.60 -14.36 0.10
CA THR A 20 -15.07 -15.72 -0.07
C THR A 20 -16.20 -16.69 -0.43
N ASP A 21 -15.89 -17.84 -1.00
CA ASP A 21 -16.87 -18.89 -1.38
C ASP A 21 -17.71 -19.36 -0.19
N SER A 22 -17.07 -19.52 0.97
CA SER A 22 -17.77 -19.75 2.23
C SER A 22 -17.88 -18.43 3.00
N ARG A 23 -19.04 -18.19 3.65
CA ARG A 23 -19.27 -16.96 4.40
C ARG A 23 -18.20 -16.71 5.48
N PHE A 24 -17.41 -15.64 5.33
CA PHE A 24 -16.46 -15.19 6.33
C PHE A 24 -17.19 -14.56 7.55
N ARG A 25 -16.76 -14.90 8.76
CA ARG A 25 -17.35 -14.35 9.99
C ARG A 25 -16.68 -13.03 10.35
N ARG A 26 -17.46 -11.95 10.51
CA ARG A 26 -16.95 -10.66 10.98
C ARG A 26 -16.23 -10.77 12.32
N GLU A 27 -15.10 -10.12 12.45
CA GLU A 27 -14.34 -10.01 13.70
C GLU A 27 -14.96 -8.92 14.58
N ARG A 28 -15.88 -9.32 15.50
CA ARG A 28 -16.63 -8.36 16.34
C ARG A 28 -15.90 -7.94 17.61
N ASN A 29 -14.89 -8.67 18.02
CA ASN A 29 -14.15 -8.45 19.28
C ASN A 29 -12.72 -7.91 19.03
N GLY A 30 -12.55 -7.12 17.97
CA GLY A 30 -11.26 -6.62 17.51
C GLY A 30 -10.60 -7.55 16.51
N ALA A 31 -9.63 -6.99 15.78
CA ALA A 31 -8.87 -7.69 14.76
C ALA A 31 -8.05 -8.85 15.34
N LYS A 32 -8.08 -10.01 14.70
CA LYS A 32 -7.26 -11.18 15.07
C LYS A 32 -5.83 -11.03 14.59
N GLY A 33 -4.96 -11.93 15.01
CA GLY A 33 -3.52 -11.88 14.73
C GLY A 33 -3.18 -11.72 13.24
N ARG A 34 -3.83 -12.48 12.34
CA ARG A 34 -3.65 -12.33 10.89
C ARG A 34 -4.11 -10.96 10.39
N THR A 35 -5.28 -10.50 10.80
CA THR A 35 -5.82 -9.20 10.39
C THR A 35 -4.88 -8.09 10.87
N GLN A 36 -4.44 -8.13 12.13
CA GLN A 36 -3.48 -7.16 12.69
C GLN A 36 -2.13 -7.18 11.95
N GLU A 37 -1.66 -8.36 11.55
CA GLU A 37 -0.42 -8.49 10.75
C GLU A 37 -0.58 -7.78 9.41
N ILE A 38 -1.70 -8.00 8.70
CA ILE A 38 -1.98 -7.38 7.40
C ILE A 38 -2.16 -5.86 7.55
N GLU A 39 -2.90 -5.38 8.53
CA GLU A 39 -3.04 -3.95 8.85
C GLU A 39 -1.67 -3.28 9.05
N ARG A 40 -0.79 -3.93 9.81
CA ARG A 40 0.57 -3.42 10.06
C ARG A 40 1.44 -3.41 8.80
N LEU A 41 1.29 -4.42 7.94
CA LEU A 41 1.98 -4.50 6.66
C LEU A 41 1.52 -3.36 5.74
N ILE A 42 0.20 -3.17 5.56
CA ILE A 42 -0.37 -2.09 4.74
C ILE A 42 0.09 -0.72 5.26
N ALA A 43 -0.11 -0.45 6.56
CA ALA A 43 0.25 0.83 7.16
C ALA A 43 1.75 1.13 7.03
N ARG A 44 2.62 0.13 7.20
CA ARG A 44 4.08 0.30 7.04
C ARG A 44 4.44 0.58 5.59
N SER A 45 3.83 -0.12 4.64
CA SER A 45 4.04 0.07 3.20
C SER A 45 3.66 1.48 2.76
N LEU A 46 2.50 1.98 3.21
CA LEU A 46 2.05 3.33 2.91
C LEU A 46 2.97 4.41 3.53
N ARG A 47 3.39 4.22 4.79
CA ARG A 47 4.32 5.16 5.45
C ARG A 47 5.69 5.21 4.78
N ALA A 48 6.14 4.15 4.14
CA ALA A 48 7.40 4.16 3.39
C ALA A 48 7.36 5.04 2.13
N ALA A 49 6.15 5.30 1.60
CA ALA A 49 5.94 6.15 0.43
C ALA A 49 5.63 7.63 0.79
N VAL A 50 5.44 7.95 2.09
CA VAL A 50 5.03 9.29 2.56
C VAL A 50 6.10 9.92 3.43
N ASP A 51 6.45 11.16 3.12
CA ASP A 51 7.16 12.04 4.05
C ASP A 51 6.17 12.57 5.09
N LEU A 52 6.24 12.03 6.30
CA LEU A 52 5.32 12.37 7.39
C LEU A 52 5.54 13.80 7.93
N GLU A 53 6.72 14.39 7.73
CA GLU A 53 7.00 15.80 8.11
C GLU A 53 6.37 16.73 7.08
N ALA A 54 6.52 16.42 5.78
CA ALA A 54 5.87 17.16 4.70
C ALA A 54 4.34 17.05 4.76
N LEU A 55 3.78 15.90 5.17
CA LEU A 55 2.33 15.73 5.41
C LEU A 55 1.82 16.68 6.51
N GLY A 56 2.64 16.98 7.54
CA GLY A 56 2.24 17.82 8.66
C GLY A 56 1.36 17.07 9.68
N PRO A 57 0.78 17.78 10.66
CA PRO A 57 0.06 17.16 11.80
C PRO A 57 -1.30 16.55 11.41
N ILE A 58 -1.32 15.76 10.36
CA ILE A 58 -2.50 15.12 9.79
C ILE A 58 -2.41 13.60 10.02
N ALA A 59 -3.48 13.01 10.55
CA ALA A 59 -3.63 11.57 10.64
C ALA A 59 -4.56 11.07 9.53
N LEU A 60 -4.09 10.12 8.74
CA LEU A 60 -4.86 9.47 7.67
C LEU A 60 -5.15 8.02 8.09
N ASN A 61 -6.42 7.64 8.12
CA ASN A 61 -6.86 6.27 8.30
C ASN A 61 -7.35 5.74 6.95
N ILE A 62 -6.87 4.56 6.59
CA ILE A 62 -7.19 3.91 5.33
C ILE A 62 -7.87 2.58 5.62
N ASP A 63 -9.11 2.44 5.17
CA ASP A 63 -9.90 1.24 5.35
C ASP A 63 -9.81 0.40 4.07
N CYS A 64 -9.33 -0.84 4.21
CA CYS A 64 -9.21 -1.80 3.11
C CYS A 64 -10.26 -2.89 3.25
N ASP A 65 -11.41 -2.69 2.63
CA ASP A 65 -12.52 -3.66 2.58
C ASP A 65 -12.38 -4.55 1.33
N VAL A 66 -12.10 -5.83 1.53
CA VAL A 66 -12.02 -6.81 0.45
C VAL A 66 -13.43 -7.28 0.10
N LEU A 67 -13.89 -6.90 -1.10
CA LEU A 67 -15.24 -7.20 -1.60
C LEU A 67 -15.32 -8.59 -2.25
N ASN A 68 -14.25 -9.00 -2.93
CA ASN A 68 -14.08 -10.33 -3.53
C ASN A 68 -12.64 -10.77 -3.27
N ALA A 69 -12.49 -11.83 -2.49
CA ALA A 69 -11.19 -12.37 -2.13
C ALA A 69 -10.79 -13.50 -3.06
N ASP A 70 -9.55 -13.46 -3.48
CA ASP A 70 -8.82 -14.51 -4.17
C ASP A 70 -7.44 -14.62 -3.52
N GLY A 71 -6.38 -15.07 -4.19
CA GLY A 71 -5.01 -14.92 -3.71
C GLY A 71 -4.58 -13.45 -3.63
N GLY A 72 -3.50 -13.15 -2.90
CA GLY A 72 -2.85 -11.83 -2.90
C GLY A 72 -3.67 -10.65 -2.33
N THR A 73 -4.70 -10.87 -1.50
CA THR A 73 -5.58 -9.79 -0.99
C THR A 73 -4.81 -8.69 -0.25
N ARG A 74 -3.72 -9.02 0.46
CA ARG A 74 -2.85 -8.05 1.13
C ARG A 74 -2.10 -7.16 0.12
N CYS A 75 -1.65 -7.72 -0.99
CA CYS A 75 -0.97 -7.00 -2.08
C CYS A 75 -1.94 -6.07 -2.81
N ALA A 76 -3.14 -6.56 -3.14
CA ALA A 76 -4.21 -5.76 -3.73
C ALA A 76 -4.60 -4.57 -2.83
N SER A 77 -4.72 -4.80 -1.51
CA SER A 77 -5.01 -3.75 -0.53
C SER A 77 -3.92 -2.67 -0.51
N ILE A 78 -2.63 -3.04 -0.49
CA ILE A 78 -1.52 -2.06 -0.51
C ILE A 78 -1.56 -1.24 -1.80
N THR A 79 -1.75 -1.90 -2.94
CA THR A 79 -1.74 -1.24 -4.26
C THR A 79 -2.91 -0.26 -4.42
N ALA A 80 -4.13 -0.65 -4.01
CA ALA A 80 -5.30 0.20 -4.03
C ALA A 80 -5.20 1.35 -3.00
N ALA A 81 -4.73 1.05 -1.78
CA ALA A 81 -4.52 2.03 -0.72
C ALA A 81 -3.49 3.09 -1.11
N GLY A 82 -2.47 2.74 -1.90
CA GLY A 82 -1.50 3.70 -2.46
C GLY A 82 -2.16 4.76 -3.34
N ILE A 83 -3.10 4.35 -4.20
CA ILE A 83 -3.88 5.28 -5.04
C ILE A 83 -4.79 6.14 -4.17
N ALA A 84 -5.55 5.52 -3.25
CA ALA A 84 -6.46 6.24 -2.37
C ALA A 84 -5.74 7.29 -1.51
N LEU A 85 -4.55 6.95 -1.00
CA LEU A 85 -3.71 7.84 -0.21
C LEU A 85 -3.26 9.06 -1.03
N ARG A 86 -2.79 8.85 -2.25
CA ARG A 86 -2.38 9.97 -3.14
C ARG A 86 -3.56 10.89 -3.47
N LEU A 87 -4.73 10.33 -3.78
CA LEU A 87 -5.94 11.11 -4.03
C LEU A 87 -6.38 11.91 -2.79
N ALA A 88 -6.27 11.31 -1.60
CA ALA A 88 -6.56 12.00 -0.33
C ALA A 88 -5.59 13.17 -0.10
N ILE A 89 -4.28 12.97 -0.32
CA ILE A 89 -3.26 14.02 -0.20
C ILE A 89 -3.57 15.17 -1.18
N LYS A 90 -3.82 14.86 -2.46
CA LYS A 90 -4.24 15.88 -3.46
C LYS A 90 -5.43 16.69 -2.99
N ARG A 91 -6.45 16.03 -2.46
CA ARG A 91 -7.65 16.68 -1.93
C ARG A 91 -7.35 17.56 -0.72
N LEU A 92 -6.57 17.10 0.22
CA LEU A 92 -6.19 17.87 1.41
C LEU A 92 -5.37 19.12 1.03
N ILE A 93 -4.49 19.00 0.05
CA ILE A 93 -3.73 20.13 -0.49
C ILE A 93 -4.69 21.15 -1.15
N SER A 94 -5.62 20.69 -1.99
CA SER A 94 -6.60 21.57 -2.67
C SER A 94 -7.56 22.26 -1.70
N GLN A 95 -7.74 21.72 -0.50
CA GLN A 95 -8.57 22.31 0.57
C GLN A 95 -7.77 23.21 1.51
N GLY A 96 -6.45 23.40 1.29
CA GLY A 96 -5.60 24.18 2.19
C GLY A 96 -5.38 23.53 3.57
N ILE A 97 -5.59 22.21 3.69
CA ILE A 97 -5.40 21.46 4.95
C ILE A 97 -3.97 20.91 5.04
N CYS A 98 -3.46 20.33 3.95
CA CYS A 98 -2.09 19.87 3.85
C CYS A 98 -1.25 20.96 3.16
N LEU A 99 -0.49 21.72 3.93
CA LEU A 99 0.27 22.88 3.47
C LEU A 99 1.78 22.64 3.61
N PRO A 100 2.61 23.26 2.73
CA PRO A 100 4.05 23.38 2.94
C PRO A 100 4.38 24.00 4.31
N LEU A 101 5.53 23.63 4.88
CA LEU A 101 5.90 24.00 6.23
C LEU A 101 5.90 25.53 6.45
N ASP A 102 6.38 26.28 5.46
CA ASP A 102 6.45 27.74 5.47
C ASP A 102 5.08 28.45 5.41
N LYS A 103 4.04 27.73 4.96
CA LYS A 103 2.67 28.25 4.86
C LYS A 103 1.72 27.77 5.96
N ARG A 104 2.17 26.89 6.86
CA ARG A 104 1.32 26.31 7.92
C ARG A 104 0.87 27.31 8.96
N GLU A 105 1.72 28.27 9.31
CA GLU A 105 1.39 29.32 10.29
C GLU A 105 0.36 30.30 9.74
N GLU A 106 0.40 30.61 8.43
CA GLU A 106 -0.55 31.45 7.75
C GLU A 106 -1.94 30.83 7.63
N GLY A 107 -2.01 29.49 7.57
CA GLY A 107 -3.25 28.71 7.49
C GLY A 107 -4.09 28.70 8.76
N SER A 108 -3.58 29.22 9.89
CA SER A 108 -4.33 29.32 11.15
C SER A 108 -5.42 30.38 11.11
N ASP A 109 -5.31 31.41 10.27
CA ASP A 109 -6.19 32.57 10.21
C ASP A 109 -6.96 32.76 8.90
N GLY A 110 -6.77 31.88 7.91
CA GLY A 110 -7.44 31.97 6.61
C GLY A 110 -7.16 30.80 5.69
N GLN A 111 -7.96 30.65 4.65
CA GLN A 111 -7.71 29.67 3.60
C GLN A 111 -6.49 30.09 2.78
N VAL A 112 -5.39 29.36 2.93
CA VAL A 112 -4.22 29.49 2.07
C VAL A 112 -4.48 28.71 0.79
N GLU A 113 -4.63 29.41 -0.33
CA GLU A 113 -4.73 28.80 -1.65
C GLU A 113 -3.33 28.67 -2.26
N LEU A 114 -2.97 27.44 -2.62
CA LEU A 114 -1.77 27.17 -3.39
C LEU A 114 -2.04 27.32 -4.88
N THR A 115 -1.09 27.85 -5.62
CA THR A 115 -1.11 27.74 -7.09
C THR A 115 -1.01 26.28 -7.51
N LYS A 116 -1.40 25.95 -8.74
CA LYS A 116 -1.31 24.59 -9.28
C LYS A 116 0.12 24.04 -9.22
N GLU A 117 1.10 24.89 -9.47
CA GLU A 117 2.52 24.50 -9.42
C GLU A 117 2.98 24.21 -7.99
N GLU A 118 2.67 25.07 -7.03
CA GLU A 118 2.97 24.87 -5.61
C GLU A 118 2.28 23.61 -5.07
N ALA A 119 1.02 23.38 -5.44
CA ALA A 119 0.26 22.20 -5.05
C ALA A 119 0.93 20.90 -5.56
N MET A 120 1.37 20.89 -6.83
CA MET A 120 2.06 19.75 -7.42
C MET A 120 3.44 19.51 -6.78
N ILE A 121 4.20 20.57 -6.52
CA ILE A 121 5.49 20.47 -5.84
C ILE A 121 5.29 19.90 -4.43
N HIS A 122 4.29 20.40 -3.70
CA HIS A 122 4.01 19.96 -2.35
C HIS A 122 3.50 18.50 -2.32
N GLU A 123 2.62 18.11 -3.24
CA GLU A 123 2.17 16.72 -3.39
C GLU A 123 3.38 15.78 -3.57
N ASN A 124 4.30 16.13 -4.45
CA ASN A 124 5.51 15.34 -4.68
C ASN A 124 6.46 15.35 -3.47
N SER A 125 6.44 16.37 -2.63
CA SER A 125 7.20 16.37 -1.38
C SER A 125 6.57 15.48 -0.32
N VAL A 126 5.24 15.42 -0.24
CA VAL A 126 4.50 14.56 0.70
C VAL A 126 4.55 13.09 0.29
N MET A 127 4.38 12.79 -1.00
CA MET A 127 4.40 11.43 -1.52
C MET A 127 5.30 11.35 -2.77
N PRO A 128 6.62 11.29 -2.59
CA PRO A 128 7.57 11.33 -3.70
C PRO A 128 7.49 10.12 -4.63
N HIS A 129 7.01 8.99 -4.13
CA HIS A 129 6.89 7.75 -4.89
C HIS A 129 5.53 7.09 -4.64
N ASP A 130 4.98 6.44 -5.65
CA ASP A 130 3.85 5.54 -5.48
C ASP A 130 4.33 4.23 -4.84
N VAL A 131 3.42 3.49 -4.23
CA VAL A 131 3.69 2.18 -3.62
C VAL A 131 2.71 1.15 -4.15
N ALA A 132 3.22 -0.03 -4.45
CA ALA A 132 2.43 -1.18 -4.86
C ALA A 132 2.99 -2.47 -4.27
N ALA A 133 2.20 -3.52 -4.30
CA ALA A 133 2.58 -4.86 -3.85
C ALA A 133 2.07 -5.92 -4.82
N ILE A 134 2.79 -7.03 -4.91
CA ILE A 134 2.46 -8.19 -5.72
C ILE A 134 2.79 -9.48 -4.96
N SER A 135 1.96 -10.51 -5.13
CA SER A 135 2.28 -11.87 -4.72
C SER A 135 3.05 -12.58 -5.83
N VAL A 136 4.05 -13.34 -5.48
CA VAL A 136 4.78 -14.24 -6.38
C VAL A 136 4.96 -15.58 -5.69
N GLY A 137 4.97 -16.65 -6.44
CA GLY A 137 5.15 -18.00 -5.87
C GLY A 137 5.94 -18.93 -6.77
N LEU A 138 6.45 -19.98 -6.17
CA LEU A 138 7.08 -21.10 -6.83
C LEU A 138 6.14 -22.29 -6.72
N LEU A 139 5.80 -22.91 -7.84
CA LEU A 139 4.98 -24.11 -7.90
C LEU A 139 5.62 -25.09 -8.90
N GLU A 140 5.96 -26.29 -8.47
CA GLU A 140 6.59 -27.32 -9.30
C GLU A 140 7.83 -26.82 -10.07
N GLY A 141 8.61 -25.88 -9.48
CA GLY A 141 9.81 -25.31 -10.08
C GLY A 141 9.55 -24.14 -11.04
N GLU A 142 8.30 -23.75 -11.29
CA GLU A 142 7.91 -22.62 -12.12
C GLU A 142 7.53 -21.41 -11.26
N VAL A 143 7.88 -20.20 -11.71
CA VAL A 143 7.61 -18.95 -11.00
C VAL A 143 6.37 -18.28 -11.56
N TYR A 144 5.44 -17.96 -10.68
CA TYR A 144 4.19 -17.27 -11.00
C TYR A 144 4.16 -15.91 -10.29
N ALA A 145 3.48 -14.93 -10.91
CA ALA A 145 3.21 -13.63 -10.31
C ALA A 145 1.71 -13.35 -10.33
N ASP A 146 1.22 -12.63 -9.31
CA ASP A 146 -0.20 -12.35 -9.09
C ASP A 146 -0.99 -13.66 -8.86
N LEU A 147 -0.64 -14.34 -7.77
CA LEU A 147 -1.21 -15.63 -7.42
C LEU A 147 -2.71 -15.50 -7.16
N ASP A 148 -3.52 -16.29 -7.87
CA ASP A 148 -4.90 -16.58 -7.49
C ASP A 148 -4.93 -17.56 -6.30
N TYR A 149 -6.13 -17.88 -5.82
CA TYR A 149 -6.27 -18.75 -4.65
C TYR A 149 -5.75 -20.18 -4.91
N ASP A 150 -5.93 -20.70 -6.12
CA ASP A 150 -5.49 -22.05 -6.45
C ASP A 150 -3.96 -22.14 -6.52
N LEU A 151 -3.30 -21.14 -7.11
CA LEU A 151 -1.85 -21.04 -7.13
C LEU A 151 -1.27 -20.78 -5.74
N ASP A 152 -1.85 -19.84 -4.98
CA ASP A 152 -1.42 -19.47 -3.62
C ASP A 152 -1.49 -20.66 -2.66
N SER A 153 -2.59 -21.44 -2.71
CA SER A 153 -2.82 -22.58 -1.82
C SER A 153 -1.97 -23.82 -2.13
N ASN A 154 -1.43 -23.91 -3.33
CA ASN A 154 -0.61 -25.05 -3.78
C ASN A 154 0.86 -24.67 -3.99
N ALA A 155 1.25 -23.41 -3.77
CA ALA A 155 2.61 -22.95 -3.97
C ALA A 155 3.59 -23.60 -2.96
N ASP A 156 4.73 -24.08 -3.46
CA ASP A 156 5.84 -24.56 -2.62
C ASP A 156 6.46 -23.39 -1.83
N VAL A 157 6.47 -22.20 -2.44
CA VAL A 157 6.94 -20.94 -1.85
C VAL A 157 5.95 -19.82 -2.19
N ASP A 158 5.47 -19.14 -1.18
CA ASP A 158 4.67 -17.91 -1.27
C ASP A 158 5.50 -16.69 -0.86
N MET A 159 5.47 -15.63 -1.65
CA MET A 159 6.20 -14.40 -1.36
C MET A 159 5.39 -13.17 -1.73
N ASN A 160 5.39 -12.19 -0.82
CA ASN A 160 4.81 -10.88 -1.04
C ASN A 160 5.93 -9.84 -1.19
N ILE A 161 5.89 -9.07 -2.25
CA ILE A 161 6.88 -8.03 -2.55
C ILE A 161 6.19 -6.68 -2.55
N VAL A 162 6.69 -5.74 -1.76
CA VAL A 162 6.24 -4.34 -1.72
C VAL A 162 7.37 -3.45 -2.22
N MET A 163 7.05 -2.59 -3.18
CA MET A 163 8.03 -1.67 -3.78
C MET A 163 7.46 -0.26 -3.93
N THR A 164 8.35 0.70 -4.01
CA THR A 164 8.07 2.06 -4.47
C THR A 164 8.36 2.22 -5.96
N SER A 165 7.76 3.24 -6.59
CA SER A 165 7.86 3.47 -8.05
C SER A 165 9.27 3.83 -8.53
N ASP A 166 10.21 4.14 -7.63
CA ASP A 166 11.65 4.29 -7.90
C ASP A 166 12.42 2.95 -7.80
N GLU A 167 11.72 1.82 -7.90
CA GLU A 167 12.24 0.45 -7.90
C GLU A 167 12.93 0.01 -6.59
N LYS A 168 12.64 0.67 -5.46
CA LYS A 168 13.15 0.27 -4.15
C LYS A 168 12.18 -0.65 -3.43
N PHE A 169 12.73 -1.63 -2.71
CA PHE A 169 11.93 -2.52 -1.88
C PHE A 169 11.57 -1.84 -0.56
N VAL A 170 10.30 -1.96 -0.19
CA VAL A 170 9.80 -1.63 1.14
C VAL A 170 9.81 -2.88 2.02
N GLU A 171 9.35 -4.00 1.46
CA GLU A 171 9.31 -5.29 2.15
C GLU A 171 9.37 -6.45 1.14
N VAL A 172 10.03 -7.51 1.54
CA VAL A 172 10.03 -8.82 0.87
C VAL A 172 9.76 -9.84 1.95
N GLN A 173 8.60 -10.48 1.88
CA GLN A 173 8.18 -11.51 2.83
C GLN A 173 7.94 -12.80 2.06
N GLY A 174 8.74 -13.81 2.30
CA GLY A 174 8.63 -15.11 1.63
C GLY A 174 8.70 -16.26 2.62
N THR A 175 7.86 -17.25 2.39
CA THR A 175 7.76 -18.46 3.21
C THR A 175 7.76 -19.69 2.31
N GLY A 176 8.55 -20.68 2.64
CA GLY A 176 8.40 -22.03 2.06
C GLY A 176 7.41 -22.80 2.92
N GLU A 177 6.28 -23.18 2.36
CA GLU A 177 5.30 -24.03 3.01
C GLU A 177 5.67 -25.50 2.77
N GLU A 178 6.21 -26.18 3.79
CA GLU A 178 6.74 -27.54 3.72
C GLU A 178 7.94 -27.72 2.73
N ALA A 179 8.46 -26.64 2.15
CA ALA A 179 9.56 -26.62 1.19
C ALA A 179 10.65 -25.60 1.59
N THR A 180 11.79 -25.69 0.94
CA THR A 180 12.86 -24.69 1.02
C THR A 180 13.17 -24.21 -0.39
N TYR A 181 13.70 -22.99 -0.51
CA TYR A 181 14.09 -22.44 -1.80
C TYR A 181 15.53 -21.93 -1.78
N SER A 182 16.16 -22.03 -2.92
CA SER A 182 17.55 -21.62 -3.15
C SER A 182 17.66 -20.12 -3.39
N SER A 183 18.90 -19.62 -3.39
CA SER A 183 19.17 -18.22 -3.78
C SER A 183 18.80 -17.92 -5.24
N ASP A 184 18.91 -18.90 -6.13
CA ASP A 184 18.55 -18.72 -7.55
C ASP A 184 17.03 -18.62 -7.72
N GLU A 185 16.26 -19.44 -7.01
CA GLU A 185 14.79 -19.35 -6.97
C GLU A 185 14.33 -18.03 -6.33
N LEU A 186 14.97 -17.59 -5.23
CA LEU A 186 14.71 -16.28 -4.65
C LEU A 186 14.92 -15.15 -5.67
N ASN A 187 16.02 -15.18 -6.41
CA ASN A 187 16.30 -14.19 -7.44
C ASN A 187 15.28 -14.22 -8.59
N ALA A 188 14.82 -15.41 -8.97
CA ALA A 188 13.78 -15.58 -9.99
C ALA A 188 12.43 -15.00 -9.53
N LEU A 189 12.00 -15.28 -8.29
CA LEU A 189 10.81 -14.70 -7.67
C LEU A 189 10.88 -13.18 -7.63
N ILE A 190 11.98 -12.61 -7.17
CA ILE A 190 12.19 -11.16 -7.13
C ILE A 190 12.15 -10.55 -8.54
N SER A 191 12.77 -11.19 -9.53
CA SER A 191 12.77 -10.72 -10.92
C SER A 191 11.37 -10.70 -11.53
N SER A 192 10.58 -11.77 -11.29
CA SER A 192 9.19 -11.87 -11.71
C SER A 192 8.34 -10.77 -11.07
N GLY A 193 8.46 -10.58 -9.76
CA GLY A 193 7.77 -9.53 -9.03
C GLY A 193 8.10 -8.12 -9.53
N LYS A 194 9.38 -7.83 -9.79
CA LYS A 194 9.79 -6.53 -10.39
C LYS A 194 9.16 -6.28 -11.76
N THR A 195 9.01 -7.33 -12.55
CA THR A 195 8.39 -7.23 -13.88
C THR A 195 6.89 -6.92 -13.75
N ALA A 196 6.18 -7.60 -12.88
CA ALA A 196 4.77 -7.36 -12.61
C ALA A 196 4.54 -5.96 -11.99
N MET A 197 5.41 -5.52 -11.09
CA MET A 197 5.35 -4.17 -10.49
C MET A 197 5.37 -3.04 -11.51
N LYS A 198 6.13 -3.15 -12.60
CA LYS A 198 6.14 -2.14 -13.66
C LYS A 198 4.76 -1.96 -14.29
N GLN A 199 4.01 -3.04 -14.44
CA GLN A 199 2.64 -2.99 -14.95
C GLN A 199 1.70 -2.34 -13.94
N LEU A 200 1.81 -2.70 -12.64
CA LEU A 200 1.00 -2.09 -11.59
C LEU A 200 1.23 -0.59 -11.47
N PHE A 201 2.47 -0.11 -11.49
CA PHE A 201 2.77 1.32 -11.48
C PHE A 201 2.25 2.05 -12.73
N ALA A 202 2.27 1.39 -13.90
CA ALA A 202 1.67 1.97 -15.11
C ALA A 202 0.14 2.11 -14.98
N ILE A 203 -0.53 1.12 -14.39
CA ILE A 203 -1.97 1.17 -14.09
C ILE A 203 -2.27 2.27 -13.07
N GLN A 204 -1.53 2.35 -11.96
CA GLN A 204 -1.70 3.42 -10.96
C GLN A 204 -1.57 4.81 -11.59
N LYS A 205 -0.55 5.01 -12.43
CA LYS A 205 -0.33 6.27 -13.13
C LYS A 205 -1.49 6.66 -14.04
N ASN A 206 -2.07 5.69 -14.77
CA ASN A 206 -3.22 5.93 -15.62
C ASN A 206 -4.44 6.37 -14.80
N VAL A 207 -4.76 5.63 -13.72
CA VAL A 207 -5.88 5.96 -12.82
C VAL A 207 -5.71 7.35 -12.18
N LEU A 208 -4.50 7.74 -11.81
CA LEU A 208 -4.21 9.04 -11.18
C LEU A 208 -4.21 10.22 -12.16
N SER A 209 -4.22 9.95 -13.48
CA SER A 209 -4.23 10.95 -14.54
C SER A 209 -5.65 11.29 -15.05
N GLU A 210 -6.65 10.48 -14.70
CA GLU A 210 -8.08 10.72 -14.96
C GLU A 210 -8.65 11.74 -13.96
#